data_15f293d93146f38fcf33d0c476ed5d11
#
_entry.id   15f293d93146f38fcf33d0c476ed5d11
#
_cell.length_a   1.000
_cell.length_b   1.000
_cell.length_c   1.000
_cell.angle_alpha   90.00
_cell.angle_beta   90.00
_cell.angle_gamma   90.00
#
_symmetry.space_group_name_H-M   'P 1'
#
loop_
_entity.id
_entity.type
_entity.pdbx_description
1 polymer ?
#
loop_
_entity_poly.entity_id
_entity_poly.type
_entity_poly.pdbx_seq_one_letter_code
_entity_poly.pdbx_strand_id
1 'polypeptide(L)'
;MAIDQDDQTVVTTTEPTAAGQPTVQTDSRRITRSGPGGAEMGRRIVVLVFGLIQVVIGARIVLLLLDAREANALVSAILAISQLFVAPFEGMLRTDSLHAAGSVLDITAIVAFVGWTILELIVLWVIGIFARRSAGATI
;
A
#
# COMPACT_ATOMS: atom_id res chain seq x y z
N MET A 1 20.57 4.41 -11.10
CA MET A 1 20.72 3.40 -12.14
C MET A 1 21.18 2.12 -11.46
N ALA A 2 20.28 1.20 -11.18
CA ALA A 2 20.65 -0.09 -10.62
C ALA A 2 21.11 -0.99 -11.76
N ILE A 3 22.38 -1.37 -11.76
CA ILE A 3 22.90 -2.39 -12.66
C ILE A 3 22.49 -3.71 -12.03
N ASP A 4 21.50 -4.38 -12.62
CA ASP A 4 21.20 -5.77 -12.34
C ASP A 4 22.43 -6.60 -12.75
N GLN A 5 23.30 -6.88 -11.79
CA GLN A 5 24.28 -7.94 -11.94
C GLN A 5 23.54 -9.25 -11.68
N ASP A 6 23.23 -9.95 -12.76
CA ASP A 6 22.84 -11.36 -12.70
C ASP A 6 24.02 -12.16 -12.15
N ASP A 7 24.08 -12.34 -10.84
CA ASP A 7 25.01 -13.27 -10.21
C ASP A 7 24.59 -14.70 -10.57
N GLN A 8 25.09 -15.15 -11.70
CA GLN A 8 24.98 -16.56 -12.08
C GLN A 8 25.98 -17.36 -11.24
N THR A 9 25.50 -17.91 -10.15
CA THR A 9 26.30 -18.88 -9.39
C THR A 9 26.20 -20.24 -10.09
N VAL A 10 27.19 -20.59 -10.87
CA VAL A 10 27.33 -21.91 -11.47
C VAL A 10 27.90 -22.85 -10.40
N VAL A 11 27.06 -23.73 -9.87
CA VAL A 11 27.52 -24.80 -8.99
C VAL A 11 27.82 -26.01 -9.86
N THR A 12 29.10 -26.28 -10.05
CA THR A 12 29.55 -27.49 -10.76
C THR A 12 29.68 -28.63 -9.76
N THR A 13 28.72 -29.55 -9.77
CA THR A 13 28.81 -30.78 -8.99
C THR A 13 29.35 -31.87 -9.88
N THR A 14 30.55 -32.38 -9.57
CA THR A 14 31.16 -33.50 -10.27
C THR A 14 30.81 -34.78 -9.54
N GLU A 15 29.93 -35.59 -10.11
CA GLU A 15 29.59 -36.90 -9.58
C GLU A 15 30.46 -37.96 -10.30
N PRO A 16 31.22 -38.78 -9.58
CA PRO A 16 31.99 -39.85 -10.21
C PRO A 16 31.03 -41.01 -10.57
N THR A 17 30.87 -41.25 -11.85
CA THR A 17 30.16 -42.43 -12.36
C THR A 17 31.06 -43.64 -12.37
N ALA A 18 30.54 -44.83 -11.97
CA ALA A 18 31.27 -46.10 -11.84
C ALA A 18 31.89 -46.67 -13.14
N ALA A 19 31.74 -45.96 -14.27
CA ALA A 19 32.26 -46.31 -15.57
C ALA A 19 33.51 -45.52 -16.00
N GLY A 20 34.15 -44.75 -15.09
CA GLY A 20 35.42 -44.06 -15.34
C GLY A 20 35.40 -42.85 -16.27
N GLN A 21 34.24 -42.38 -16.67
CA GLN A 21 34.09 -41.11 -17.38
C GLN A 21 33.40 -40.08 -16.52
N PRO A 22 33.98 -38.93 -16.26
CA PRO A 22 33.33 -37.85 -15.55
C PRO A 22 32.26 -37.22 -16.45
N THR A 23 31.00 -37.48 -16.17
CA THR A 23 29.89 -36.76 -16.77
C THR A 23 29.76 -35.46 -15.99
N VAL A 24 30.16 -34.35 -16.60
CA VAL A 24 29.91 -33.02 -16.07
C VAL A 24 28.43 -32.69 -16.31
N GLN A 25 27.61 -32.95 -15.33
CA GLN A 25 26.23 -32.48 -15.35
C GLN A 25 26.25 -31.01 -14.89
N THR A 26 26.17 -30.10 -15.84
CA THR A 26 26.03 -28.68 -15.55
C THR A 26 24.58 -28.44 -15.23
N ASP A 27 24.23 -28.54 -13.95
CA ASP A 27 22.89 -28.17 -13.48
C ASP A 27 22.86 -26.63 -13.34
N SER A 28 22.43 -25.98 -14.42
CA SER A 28 22.20 -24.53 -14.43
C SER A 28 20.95 -24.21 -13.61
N ARG A 29 21.09 -24.20 -12.29
CA ARG A 29 20.04 -23.70 -11.42
C ARG A 29 19.94 -22.20 -11.60
N ARG A 30 19.11 -21.78 -12.53
CA ARG A 30 18.73 -20.38 -12.71
C ARG A 30 17.97 -19.94 -11.46
N ILE A 31 18.68 -19.35 -10.50
CA ILE A 31 18.03 -18.65 -9.41
C ILE A 31 17.49 -17.34 -10.00
N THR A 32 16.28 -17.41 -10.53
CA THR A 32 15.53 -16.20 -10.82
C THR A 32 15.24 -15.56 -9.46
N ARG A 33 16.00 -14.55 -9.10
CA ARG A 33 15.55 -13.58 -8.12
C ARG A 33 14.33 -12.91 -8.72
N SER A 34 13.16 -13.47 -8.45
CA SER A 34 11.92 -12.75 -8.66
C SER A 34 12.01 -11.52 -7.77
N GLY A 35 12.15 -10.36 -8.38
CA GLY A 35 11.83 -9.11 -7.71
C GLY A 35 10.46 -9.21 -7.05
N PRO A 36 10.05 -8.27 -6.19
CA PRO A 36 8.75 -8.31 -5.53
C PRO A 36 7.69 -8.60 -6.60
N GLY A 37 6.98 -9.71 -6.46
CA GLY A 37 5.97 -10.12 -7.44
C GLY A 37 4.98 -8.98 -7.65
N GLY A 38 4.36 -8.88 -8.84
CA GLY A 38 3.42 -7.79 -9.16
C GLY A 38 2.35 -7.57 -8.10
N ALA A 39 1.92 -8.63 -7.40
CA ALA A 39 0.99 -8.54 -6.28
C ALA A 39 1.60 -7.81 -5.06
N GLU A 40 2.87 -8.02 -4.77
CA GLU A 40 3.56 -7.33 -3.66
C GLU A 40 3.78 -5.86 -3.99
N MET A 41 4.14 -5.54 -5.22
CA MET A 41 4.24 -4.16 -5.69
C MET A 41 2.87 -3.46 -5.60
N GLY A 42 1.81 -4.10 -6.08
CA GLY A 42 0.44 -3.59 -6.00
C GLY A 42 0.02 -3.33 -4.55
N ARG A 43 0.30 -4.26 -3.64
CA ARG A 43 0.02 -4.10 -2.21
C ARG A 43 0.72 -2.87 -1.62
N ARG A 44 2.01 -2.67 -1.92
CA ARG A 44 2.77 -1.51 -1.43
C ARG A 44 2.21 -0.19 -1.94
N ILE A 45 1.82 -0.13 -3.21
CA ILE A 45 1.20 1.05 -3.80
C ILE A 45 -0.14 1.35 -3.11
N VAL A 46 -0.98 0.35 -2.90
CA VAL A 46 -2.26 0.51 -2.21
C VAL A 46 -2.06 1.06 -0.80
N VAL A 47 -1.20 0.45 0.00
CA VAL A 47 -0.91 0.91 1.37
C VAL A 47 -0.38 2.35 1.37
N LEU A 48 0.48 2.71 0.42
CA LEU A 48 1.02 4.07 0.32
C LEU A 48 -0.06 5.09 -0.03
N VAL A 49 -0.90 4.80 -1.03
CA VAL A 49 -1.97 5.70 -1.49
C VAL A 49 -3.02 5.88 -0.39
N PHE A 50 -3.52 4.78 0.19
CA PHE A 50 -4.51 4.86 1.26
C PHE A 50 -3.94 5.49 2.53
N GLY A 51 -2.69 5.19 2.88
CA GLY A 51 -2.00 5.82 3.99
C GLY A 51 -1.87 7.34 3.82
N LEU A 52 -1.58 7.82 2.60
CA LEU A 52 -1.53 9.24 2.31
C LEU A 52 -2.91 9.90 2.47
N ILE A 53 -3.97 9.27 1.96
CA ILE A 53 -5.36 9.75 2.13
C ILE A 53 -5.71 9.84 3.62
N GLN A 54 -5.40 8.82 4.40
CA GLN A 54 -5.67 8.77 5.83
C GLN A 54 -4.90 9.86 6.60
N VAL A 55 -3.63 10.11 6.24
CA VAL A 55 -2.83 11.20 6.83
C VAL A 55 -3.47 12.56 6.56
N VAL A 56 -3.92 12.81 5.35
CA VAL A 56 -4.55 14.07 4.97
C VAL A 56 -5.88 14.28 5.71
N ILE A 57 -6.73 13.25 5.80
CA ILE A 57 -8.00 13.33 6.54
C ILE A 57 -7.72 13.46 8.05
N GLY A 58 -6.77 12.72 8.59
CA GLY A 58 -6.36 12.81 9.99
C GLY A 58 -5.83 14.20 10.35
N ALA A 59 -5.00 14.78 9.48
CA ALA A 59 -4.52 16.15 9.64
C ALA A 59 -5.67 17.16 9.65
N ARG A 60 -6.68 17.00 8.79
CA ARG A 60 -7.90 17.84 8.81
C ARG A 60 -8.60 17.77 10.17
N ILE A 61 -8.84 16.56 10.69
CA ILE A 61 -9.52 16.38 11.99
C ILE A 61 -8.74 17.09 13.09
N VAL A 62 -7.42 16.92 13.14
CA VAL A 62 -6.56 17.54 14.15
C VAL A 62 -6.55 19.07 14.01
N LEU A 63 -6.40 19.59 12.80
CA LEU A 63 -6.37 21.04 12.56
C LEU A 63 -7.68 21.73 12.96
N LEU A 64 -8.82 21.14 12.64
CA LEU A 64 -10.13 21.66 13.02
C LEU A 64 -10.37 21.55 14.53
N LEU A 65 -9.89 20.46 15.15
CA LEU A 65 -10.00 20.28 16.60
C LEU A 65 -9.12 21.28 17.38
N LEU A 66 -7.96 21.64 16.82
CA LEU A 66 -7.03 22.61 17.40
C LEU A 66 -7.38 24.07 17.05
N ASP A 67 -8.50 24.33 16.36
CA ASP A 67 -8.87 25.67 15.88
C ASP A 67 -7.76 26.34 15.06
N ALA A 68 -7.13 25.55 14.16
CA ALA A 68 -6.05 26.05 13.33
C ALA A 68 -6.54 27.16 12.38
N ARG A 69 -5.75 28.21 12.25
CA ARG A 69 -6.10 29.37 11.42
C ARG A 69 -6.18 29.01 9.93
N GLU A 70 -7.36 29.08 9.35
CA GLU A 70 -7.59 28.83 7.92
C GLU A 70 -6.88 29.87 7.02
N ALA A 71 -6.51 31.01 7.55
CA ALA A 71 -5.72 32.04 6.86
C ALA A 71 -4.27 31.56 6.56
N ASN A 72 -3.81 30.49 7.21
CA ASN A 72 -2.52 29.89 6.90
C ASN A 72 -2.64 29.08 5.62
N ALA A 73 -1.77 29.34 4.64
CA ALA A 73 -1.78 28.68 3.34
C ALA A 73 -1.64 27.14 3.43
N LEU A 74 -0.86 26.64 4.41
CA LEU A 74 -0.70 25.21 4.62
C LEU A 74 -1.99 24.57 5.16
N VAL A 75 -2.61 25.23 6.14
CA VAL A 75 -3.88 24.76 6.72
C VAL A 75 -4.97 24.73 5.66
N SER A 76 -5.13 25.82 4.90
CA SER A 76 -6.14 25.88 3.83
C SER A 76 -5.89 24.84 2.73
N ALA A 77 -4.64 24.58 2.37
CA ALA A 77 -4.29 23.55 1.40
C ALA A 77 -4.67 22.13 1.89
N ILE A 78 -4.36 21.79 3.16
CA ILE A 78 -4.72 20.51 3.75
C ILE A 78 -6.25 20.37 3.79
N LEU A 79 -6.98 21.39 4.19
CA LEU A 79 -8.45 21.36 4.23
C LEU A 79 -9.04 21.20 2.83
N ALA A 80 -8.52 21.88 1.82
CA ALA A 80 -8.98 21.78 0.44
C ALA A 80 -8.72 20.39 -0.16
N ILE A 81 -7.52 19.86 0.03
CA ILE A 81 -7.17 18.53 -0.48
C ILE A 81 -7.98 17.44 0.23
N SER A 82 -8.10 17.53 1.56
CA SER A 82 -8.88 16.55 2.33
C SER A 82 -10.36 16.54 1.95
N GLN A 83 -10.89 17.68 1.53
CA GLN A 83 -12.28 17.80 1.10
C GLN A 83 -12.63 16.83 -0.03
N LEU A 84 -11.72 16.59 -0.97
CA LEU A 84 -11.92 15.66 -2.07
C LEU A 84 -12.22 14.23 -1.58
N PHE A 85 -11.63 13.85 -0.44
CA PHE A 85 -11.79 12.52 0.14
C PHE A 85 -12.91 12.41 1.14
N VAL A 86 -13.32 13.54 1.72
CA VAL A 86 -14.45 13.63 2.67
C VAL A 86 -15.77 13.82 1.95
N ALA A 87 -15.77 14.51 0.82
CA ALA A 87 -16.98 14.84 0.04
C ALA A 87 -17.92 13.65 -0.24
N PRO A 88 -17.45 12.43 -0.57
CA PRO A 88 -18.35 11.29 -0.78
C PRO A 88 -19.16 10.89 0.45
N PHE A 89 -18.71 11.30 1.64
CA PHE A 89 -19.36 10.96 2.92
C PHE A 89 -20.23 12.09 3.47
N GLU A 90 -20.23 13.27 2.82
CA GLU A 90 -21.07 14.39 3.21
C GLU A 90 -22.55 14.05 3.06
N GLY A 91 -23.33 14.49 4.01
CA GLY A 91 -24.78 14.24 4.01
C GLY A 91 -25.20 12.82 4.41
N MET A 92 -24.27 11.92 4.73
CA MET A 92 -24.60 10.58 5.25
C MET A 92 -25.20 10.64 6.65
N LEU A 93 -24.84 11.66 7.43
CA LEU A 93 -25.32 11.88 8.78
C LEU A 93 -26.15 13.16 8.84
N ARG A 94 -27.05 13.24 9.81
CA ARG A 94 -27.87 14.46 10.03
C ARG A 94 -27.04 15.62 10.58
N THR A 95 -25.90 15.30 11.21
CA THR A 95 -24.99 16.28 11.80
C THR A 95 -23.59 16.02 11.27
N ASP A 96 -23.09 16.91 10.43
CA ASP A 96 -21.77 16.77 9.81
C ASP A 96 -20.65 17.24 10.71
N SER A 97 -20.94 18.18 11.65
CA SER A 97 -19.94 18.74 12.57
C SER A 97 -20.51 19.11 13.91
N LEU A 98 -19.70 18.99 14.96
CA LEU A 98 -19.97 19.47 16.29
C LEU A 98 -19.05 20.65 16.62
N HIS A 99 -19.64 21.73 17.10
CA HIS A 99 -18.94 22.95 17.49
C HIS A 99 -18.93 23.06 19.01
N ALA A 100 -17.76 23.26 19.59
CA ALA A 100 -17.57 23.50 21.01
C ALA A 100 -16.44 24.51 21.21
N ALA A 101 -16.76 25.69 21.82
CA ALA A 101 -15.82 26.67 22.35
C ALA A 101 -14.48 26.83 21.59
N GLY A 102 -14.54 27.14 20.28
CA GLY A 102 -13.33 27.35 19.46
C GLY A 102 -12.77 26.12 18.79
N SER A 103 -13.37 24.94 18.96
CA SER A 103 -12.99 23.73 18.22
C SER A 103 -14.16 23.15 17.43
N VAL A 104 -13.85 22.57 16.26
CA VAL A 104 -14.84 21.92 15.39
C VAL A 104 -14.49 20.45 15.26
N LEU A 105 -15.39 19.57 15.69
CA LEU A 105 -15.29 18.16 15.44
C LEU A 105 -16.01 17.82 14.14
N ASP A 106 -15.24 17.53 13.10
CA ASP A 106 -15.76 17.13 11.80
C ASP A 106 -16.10 15.63 11.83
N ILE A 107 -17.37 15.31 12.10
CA ILE A 107 -17.87 13.94 12.18
C ILE A 107 -17.78 13.27 10.81
N THR A 108 -18.04 14.02 9.74
CA THR A 108 -17.95 13.50 8.37
C THR A 108 -16.53 13.06 8.03
N ALA A 109 -15.51 13.83 8.47
CA ALA A 109 -14.12 13.44 8.29
C ALA A 109 -13.75 12.17 9.07
N ILE A 110 -14.31 11.97 10.28
CA ILE A 110 -14.13 10.73 11.04
C ILE A 110 -14.75 9.52 10.31
N VAL A 111 -15.97 9.68 9.81
CA VAL A 111 -16.66 8.63 9.03
C VAL A 111 -15.88 8.34 7.74
N ALA A 112 -15.39 9.37 7.06
CA ALA A 112 -14.54 9.21 5.88
C ALA A 112 -13.25 8.45 6.21
N PHE A 113 -12.58 8.79 7.30
CA PHE A 113 -11.37 8.09 7.76
C PHE A 113 -11.61 6.59 7.97
N VAL A 114 -12.70 6.25 8.67
CA VAL A 114 -13.09 4.84 8.90
C VAL A 114 -13.48 4.18 7.58
N GLY A 115 -14.24 4.85 6.72
CA GLY A 115 -14.67 4.33 5.41
C GLY A 115 -13.48 4.02 4.50
N TRP A 116 -12.50 4.92 4.42
CA TRP A 116 -11.27 4.69 3.65
C TRP A 116 -10.43 3.55 4.22
N THR A 117 -10.39 3.40 5.54
CA THR A 117 -9.69 2.28 6.20
C THR A 117 -10.35 0.94 5.85
N ILE A 118 -11.67 0.86 5.90
CA ILE A 118 -12.42 -0.34 5.50
C ILE A 118 -12.18 -0.67 4.03
N LEU A 119 -12.23 0.34 3.16
CA LEU A 119 -11.96 0.17 1.74
C LEU A 119 -10.54 -0.35 1.47
N GLU A 120 -9.54 0.17 2.17
CA GLU A 120 -8.16 -0.32 2.11
C GLU A 120 -8.08 -1.81 2.44
N LEU A 121 -8.70 -2.22 3.55
CA LEU A 121 -8.72 -3.63 3.97
C LEU A 121 -9.38 -4.53 2.92
N ILE A 122 -10.48 -4.09 2.31
CA ILE A 122 -11.17 -4.82 1.24
C ILE A 122 -10.25 -4.97 0.02
N VAL A 123 -9.60 -3.90 -0.41
CA VAL A 123 -8.68 -3.92 -1.57
C VAL A 123 -7.50 -4.85 -1.30
N LEU A 124 -6.89 -4.78 -0.12
CA LEU A 124 -5.79 -5.66 0.27
C LEU A 124 -6.22 -7.12 0.33
N TRP A 125 -7.44 -7.39 0.82
CA TRP A 125 -8.01 -8.74 0.84
C TRP A 125 -8.21 -9.29 -0.57
N VAL A 126 -8.75 -8.48 -1.47
CA VAL A 126 -8.95 -8.84 -2.89
C VAL A 126 -7.61 -9.13 -3.56
N ILE A 127 -6.60 -8.28 -3.37
CA ILE A 127 -5.24 -8.51 -3.89
C ILE A 127 -4.69 -9.84 -3.35
N GLY A 128 -4.89 -10.13 -2.06
CA GLY A 128 -4.46 -11.38 -1.44
C GLY A 128 -5.10 -12.63 -2.07
N ILE A 129 -6.37 -12.55 -2.44
CA ILE A 129 -7.07 -13.65 -3.14
C ILE A 129 -6.45 -13.90 -4.51
N PHE A 130 -6.24 -12.84 -5.30
CA PHE A 130 -5.65 -12.95 -6.63
C PHE A 130 -4.21 -13.48 -6.57
N ALA A 131 -3.41 -13.02 -5.62
CA ALA A 131 -2.05 -13.50 -5.41
C ALA A 131 -2.00 -15.02 -5.10
N ARG A 132 -2.93 -15.51 -4.30
CA ARG A 132 -3.03 -16.96 -3.98
C ARG A 132 -3.44 -17.78 -5.19
N ARG A 133 -4.33 -17.29 -6.04
CA ARG A 133 -4.74 -17.98 -7.27
C ARG A 133 -3.59 -18.10 -8.26
N SER A 134 -2.75 -17.07 -8.38
CA SER A 134 -1.58 -17.09 -9.25
C SER A 134 -0.51 -18.08 -8.78
N ALA A 135 -0.36 -18.28 -7.47
CA ALA A 135 0.58 -19.21 -6.89
C ALA A 135 0.13 -20.69 -7.02
N GLY A 136 -1.19 -20.94 -7.12
CA GLY A 136 -1.77 -22.28 -7.27
C GLY A 136 -1.86 -22.79 -8.72
N ALA A 137 -1.53 -21.97 -9.72
CA ALA A 137 -1.66 -22.31 -11.14
C ALA A 137 -0.40 -22.96 -11.74
N THR A 138 0.66 -23.18 -10.96
CA THR A 138 1.87 -23.90 -11.36
C THR A 138 1.79 -25.35 -10.87
N ILE A 139 1.11 -26.18 -11.64
CA ILE A 139 1.28 -27.64 -11.61
C ILE A 139 1.95 -28.04 -12.91
#